data_b05940ea34614d53b8bcfe5ad2a3e0cf
#
_entry.id   b05940ea34614d53b8bcfe5ad2a3e0cf
#
_cell.length_a   1.000
_cell.length_b   1.000
_cell.length_c   1.000
_cell.angle_alpha   90.00
_cell.angle_beta   90.00
_cell.angle_gamma   90.00
#
_symmetry.space_group_name_H-M   'P 1'
#
loop_
_entity.id
_entity.type
_entity.pdbx_description
1 polymer ?
#
loop_
_entity_poly.entity_id
_entity_poly.type
_entity_poly.pdbx_seq_one_letter_code
_entity_poly.pdbx_strand_id
1 'polypeptide(L)'
;MEGLNVKPATKNPLATEEIDGMLEMIQTLMDTGHAYKAVDGTVYFKTRSFPGYGKLSHKKLDDLQAGHREIKVVGEETKEDDLDFVLWKPKKEGEPYWDSKWCKGRPGWHIECSVMAKKYLGEQIDIHAGGEDLIFPHHENEIAQSEAANGKEFAKYWMHNAFLNIDNKKMSKSAGNFFTVREISEKYDLQVIRFFMLNAHYRSPLNFSAELVEASKNGLERILTAVDHLNHLLEGKEEPEITEKEKELLVSAKEYGSKFEMAMEDDFNTADAISAVFELVKFINTNSDGGNSAFYLQKLKAMLLQYCDILGI
;
A
#
# COMPACT_ATOMS: atom_id res chain seq x y z
N MET A 1 13.06 -0.44 -5.21
CA MET A 1 12.33 -1.00 -4.05
C MET A 1 13.30 -1.66 -3.06
N GLU A 2 14.29 -2.42 -3.53
CA GLU A 2 15.33 -3.03 -2.68
C GLU A 2 16.04 -1.99 -1.80
N GLY A 3 16.52 -0.88 -2.37
CA GLY A 3 17.17 0.20 -1.61
C GLY A 3 16.27 0.88 -0.56
N LEU A 4 14.95 0.76 -0.67
CA LEU A 4 13.99 1.17 0.36
C LEU A 4 13.70 0.05 1.37
N ASN A 5 14.46 -1.05 1.35
CA ASN A 5 14.24 -2.24 2.18
C ASN A 5 12.80 -2.80 2.08
N VAL A 6 12.19 -2.69 0.88
CA VAL A 6 10.89 -3.29 0.61
C VAL A 6 11.10 -4.72 0.14
N LYS A 7 10.64 -5.68 0.94
CA LYS A 7 10.71 -7.10 0.61
C LYS A 7 9.94 -7.39 -0.68
N PRO A 8 10.45 -8.26 -1.57
CA PRO A 8 9.74 -8.62 -2.79
C PRO A 8 8.41 -9.31 -2.46
N ALA A 9 7.41 -9.06 -3.31
CA ALA A 9 6.14 -9.78 -3.21
C ALA A 9 6.35 -11.28 -3.51
N THR A 10 5.54 -12.15 -2.89
CA THR A 10 5.55 -13.60 -3.16
C THR A 10 5.27 -13.91 -4.63
N LYS A 11 4.39 -13.11 -5.26
CA LYS A 11 4.03 -13.21 -6.67
C LYS A 11 3.89 -11.81 -7.28
N ASN A 12 4.48 -11.64 -8.46
CA ASN A 12 4.29 -10.48 -9.33
C ASN A 12 3.63 -10.97 -10.62
N PRO A 13 2.29 -11.00 -10.72
CA PRO A 13 1.59 -11.48 -11.90
C PRO A 13 1.73 -10.50 -13.05
N LEU A 14 1.72 -11.04 -14.29
CA LEU A 14 1.71 -10.25 -15.52
C LEU A 14 0.32 -10.35 -16.14
N ALA A 15 -0.35 -9.22 -16.33
CA ALA A 15 -1.69 -9.17 -16.92
C ALA A 15 -1.76 -9.86 -18.30
N THR A 16 -0.68 -9.79 -19.07
CA THR A 16 -0.56 -10.44 -20.39
C THR A 16 -0.54 -11.97 -20.34
N GLU A 17 -0.28 -12.57 -19.19
CA GLU A 17 -0.31 -14.02 -18.97
C GLU A 17 -1.69 -14.50 -18.44
N GLU A 18 -2.61 -13.58 -18.16
CA GLU A 18 -3.90 -13.86 -17.52
C GLU A 18 -5.11 -13.61 -18.42
N ILE A 19 -4.89 -13.47 -19.72
CA ILE A 19 -5.94 -13.16 -20.71
C ILE A 19 -7.07 -14.19 -20.69
N ASP A 20 -6.75 -15.48 -20.65
CA ASP A 20 -7.77 -16.55 -20.65
C ASP A 20 -8.70 -16.43 -19.43
N GLY A 21 -8.15 -16.18 -18.24
CA GLY A 21 -8.94 -15.94 -17.04
C GLY A 21 -9.81 -14.68 -17.13
N MET A 22 -9.34 -13.64 -17.81
CA MET A 22 -10.14 -12.44 -18.06
C MET A 22 -11.31 -12.74 -19.00
N LEU A 23 -11.09 -13.51 -20.06
CA LEU A 23 -12.14 -13.92 -20.97
C LEU A 23 -13.20 -14.80 -20.27
N GLU A 24 -12.78 -15.71 -19.38
CA GLU A 24 -13.67 -16.54 -18.57
C GLU A 24 -14.51 -15.71 -17.61
N MET A 25 -13.90 -14.78 -16.87
CA MET A 25 -14.63 -13.92 -15.94
C MET A 25 -15.63 -13.03 -16.68
N ILE A 26 -15.25 -12.44 -17.81
CA ILE A 26 -16.16 -11.63 -18.63
C ILE A 26 -17.32 -12.50 -19.13
N GLN A 27 -17.07 -13.72 -19.58
CA GLN A 27 -18.13 -14.64 -19.99
C GLN A 27 -19.08 -14.94 -18.83
N THR A 28 -18.55 -15.21 -17.63
CA THR A 28 -19.37 -15.40 -16.43
C THR A 28 -20.27 -14.21 -16.13
N LEU A 29 -19.73 -12.99 -16.24
CA LEU A 29 -20.49 -11.75 -16.04
C LEU A 29 -21.58 -11.56 -17.10
N MET A 30 -21.35 -11.97 -18.35
CA MET A 30 -22.37 -11.96 -19.40
C MET A 30 -23.47 -12.98 -19.13
N ASP A 31 -23.10 -14.20 -18.77
CA ASP A 31 -24.02 -15.31 -18.50
C ASP A 31 -24.95 -15.02 -17.29
N THR A 32 -24.43 -14.24 -16.32
CA THR A 32 -25.18 -13.81 -15.13
C THR A 32 -25.92 -12.47 -15.32
N GLY A 33 -25.83 -11.87 -16.51
CA GLY A 33 -26.56 -10.64 -16.86
C GLY A 33 -25.91 -9.34 -16.33
N HIS A 34 -24.66 -9.41 -15.87
CA HIS A 34 -23.89 -8.26 -15.38
C HIS A 34 -23.04 -7.59 -16.47
N ALA A 35 -22.96 -8.16 -17.65
CA ALA A 35 -22.24 -7.59 -18.77
C ALA A 35 -23.00 -7.75 -20.10
N TYR A 36 -22.71 -6.89 -21.06
CA TYR A 36 -23.29 -6.93 -22.40
C TYR A 36 -22.25 -6.57 -23.45
N LYS A 37 -22.49 -7.02 -24.70
CA LYS A 37 -21.68 -6.69 -25.86
C LYS A 37 -22.35 -5.56 -26.65
N ALA A 38 -21.64 -4.50 -26.92
CA ALA A 38 -22.05 -3.41 -27.80
C ALA A 38 -21.82 -3.74 -29.29
N VAL A 39 -22.37 -2.92 -30.18
CA VAL A 39 -22.36 -3.13 -31.66
C VAL A 39 -20.94 -3.14 -32.24
N ASP A 40 -20.02 -2.37 -31.65
CA ASP A 40 -18.62 -2.27 -32.06
C ASP A 40 -17.74 -3.44 -31.56
N GLY A 41 -18.33 -4.34 -30.77
CA GLY A 41 -17.63 -5.48 -30.16
C GLY A 41 -17.05 -5.20 -28.77
N THR A 42 -17.19 -3.99 -28.24
CA THR A 42 -16.83 -3.68 -26.85
C THR A 42 -17.75 -4.43 -25.90
N VAL A 43 -17.19 -4.97 -24.81
CA VAL A 43 -17.98 -5.56 -23.72
C VAL A 43 -17.91 -4.62 -22.52
N TYR A 44 -19.09 -4.27 -22.02
CA TYR A 44 -19.25 -3.40 -20.85
C TYR A 44 -19.81 -4.17 -19.67
N PHE A 45 -19.39 -3.79 -18.47
CA PHE A 45 -20.07 -4.15 -17.23
C PHE A 45 -21.30 -3.26 -17.07
N LYS A 46 -22.42 -3.85 -16.75
CA LYS A 46 -23.71 -3.17 -16.53
C LYS A 46 -23.78 -2.71 -15.07
N THR A 47 -23.31 -1.50 -14.78
CA THR A 47 -23.10 -0.99 -13.43
C THR A 47 -24.36 -1.05 -12.56
N ARG A 48 -25.52 -0.69 -13.11
CA ARG A 48 -26.82 -0.76 -12.39
C ARG A 48 -27.31 -2.18 -12.10
N SER A 49 -26.72 -3.20 -12.71
CA SER A 49 -27.03 -4.60 -12.40
C SER A 49 -26.42 -5.09 -11.08
N PHE A 50 -25.48 -4.32 -10.52
CA PHE A 50 -24.83 -4.62 -9.24
C PHE A 50 -25.31 -3.67 -8.14
N PRO A 51 -26.25 -4.10 -7.26
CA PRO A 51 -26.88 -3.23 -6.26
C PRO A 51 -25.91 -2.64 -5.22
N GLY A 52 -24.76 -3.30 -5.03
CA GLY A 52 -23.71 -2.87 -4.10
C GLY A 52 -22.74 -1.82 -4.65
N TYR A 53 -22.93 -1.32 -5.87
CA TYR A 53 -22.00 -0.36 -6.45
C TYR A 53 -21.99 0.95 -5.67
N GLY A 54 -20.79 1.42 -5.33
CA GLY A 54 -20.59 2.61 -4.50
C GLY A 54 -20.39 2.32 -3.02
N LYS A 55 -20.39 1.05 -2.58
CA LYS A 55 -20.26 0.67 -1.17
C LYS A 55 -18.90 1.03 -0.54
N LEU A 56 -17.81 0.99 -1.31
CA LEU A 56 -16.47 1.36 -0.86
C LEU A 56 -16.27 2.87 -0.88
N SER A 57 -16.65 3.51 -1.98
CA SER A 57 -16.45 4.95 -2.21
C SER A 57 -17.52 5.82 -1.55
N HIS A 58 -18.58 5.21 -1.00
CA HIS A 58 -19.76 5.88 -0.46
C HIS A 58 -20.46 6.81 -1.47
N LYS A 59 -20.26 6.55 -2.77
CA LYS A 59 -20.87 7.32 -3.86
C LYS A 59 -22.22 6.71 -4.26
N LYS A 60 -23.20 7.57 -4.47
CA LYS A 60 -24.50 7.15 -5.02
C LYS A 60 -24.46 7.23 -6.54
N LEU A 61 -25.00 6.22 -7.21
CA LEU A 61 -25.05 6.16 -8.68
C LEU A 61 -25.71 7.40 -9.30
N ASP A 62 -26.77 7.92 -8.67
CA ASP A 62 -27.50 9.09 -9.19
C ASP A 62 -26.67 10.38 -9.09
N ASP A 63 -25.83 10.51 -8.06
CA ASP A 63 -24.92 11.66 -7.92
C ASP A 63 -23.80 11.62 -8.96
N LEU A 64 -23.37 10.42 -9.37
CA LEU A 64 -22.33 10.25 -10.40
C LEU A 64 -22.81 10.67 -11.79
N GLN A 65 -24.08 10.45 -12.14
CA GLN A 65 -24.64 10.90 -13.42
C GLN A 65 -24.64 12.43 -13.57
N ALA A 66 -24.82 13.17 -12.49
CA ALA A 66 -24.83 14.62 -12.52
C ALA A 66 -23.45 15.24 -12.85
N GLY A 67 -22.36 14.54 -12.54
CA GLY A 67 -20.98 15.02 -12.76
C GLY A 67 -20.37 14.66 -14.14
N HIS A 68 -20.94 13.68 -14.86
CA HIS A 68 -20.37 13.17 -16.11
C HIS A 68 -20.77 13.91 -17.40
N ARG A 69 -21.56 14.97 -17.31
CA ARG A 69 -22.12 15.67 -18.48
C ARG A 69 -21.10 16.39 -19.37
N GLU A 70 -19.82 16.51 -18.98
CA GLU A 70 -18.87 17.37 -19.70
C GLU A 70 -17.72 16.66 -20.42
N ILE A 71 -17.48 15.36 -20.24
CA ILE A 71 -16.39 14.65 -20.92
C ILE A 71 -16.95 13.46 -21.71
N LYS A 72 -17.41 13.69 -22.92
CA LYS A 72 -17.62 12.62 -23.90
C LYS A 72 -16.27 12.11 -24.39
N VAL A 73 -15.86 10.94 -23.92
CA VAL A 73 -14.70 10.24 -24.51
C VAL A 73 -15.15 9.67 -25.86
N VAL A 74 -14.45 10.04 -26.93
CA VAL A 74 -14.70 9.55 -28.28
C VAL A 74 -14.65 8.01 -28.29
N GLY A 75 -15.73 7.35 -28.68
CA GLY A 75 -15.88 5.88 -28.71
C GLY A 75 -16.77 5.29 -27.61
N GLU A 76 -17.39 6.10 -26.76
CA GLU A 76 -18.33 5.66 -25.72
C GLU A 76 -19.82 5.75 -26.13
N GLU A 77 -20.08 6.02 -27.40
CA GLU A 77 -21.43 6.20 -27.95
C GLU A 77 -22.29 4.92 -27.95
N THR A 78 -21.69 3.78 -27.55
CA THR A 78 -22.31 2.45 -27.59
C THR A 78 -22.73 1.91 -26.23
N LYS A 79 -22.57 2.69 -25.15
CA LYS A 79 -22.99 2.29 -23.79
C LYS A 79 -24.51 2.35 -23.61
N GLU A 80 -25.05 1.40 -22.84
CA GLU A 80 -26.46 1.45 -22.39
C GLU A 80 -26.66 2.49 -21.28
N ASP A 81 -25.67 2.68 -20.40
CA ASP A 81 -25.64 3.70 -19.33
C ASP A 81 -24.25 4.34 -19.26
N ASP A 82 -24.18 5.64 -19.01
CA ASP A 82 -22.91 6.39 -18.91
C ASP A 82 -22.00 5.86 -17.80
N LEU A 83 -22.54 5.21 -16.79
CA LEU A 83 -21.81 4.61 -15.67
C LEU A 83 -21.20 3.25 -15.99
N ASP A 84 -21.59 2.63 -17.12
CA ASP A 84 -21.05 1.33 -17.50
C ASP A 84 -19.57 1.45 -17.85
N PHE A 85 -18.78 0.46 -17.49
CA PHE A 85 -17.34 0.49 -17.71
C PHE A 85 -16.85 -0.70 -18.54
N VAL A 86 -15.74 -0.49 -19.23
CA VAL A 86 -15.21 -1.43 -20.22
C VAL A 86 -14.59 -2.65 -19.53
N LEU A 87 -14.99 -3.84 -19.96
CA LEU A 87 -14.37 -5.13 -19.64
C LEU A 87 -13.43 -5.62 -20.76
N TRP A 88 -13.86 -5.42 -22.03
CA TRP A 88 -13.09 -5.76 -23.22
C TRP A 88 -13.33 -4.73 -24.29
N LYS A 89 -12.28 -4.28 -24.98
CA LYS A 89 -12.40 -3.27 -26.04
C LYS A 89 -11.70 -3.69 -27.33
N PRO A 90 -12.23 -3.30 -28.51
CA PRO A 90 -11.61 -3.58 -29.80
C PRO A 90 -10.17 -3.04 -29.85
N LYS A 91 -9.33 -3.76 -30.60
CA LYS A 91 -7.95 -3.33 -30.85
C LYS A 91 -7.91 -1.99 -31.59
N LYS A 92 -6.90 -1.19 -31.25
CA LYS A 92 -6.47 -0.04 -32.08
C LYS A 92 -5.18 -0.36 -32.80
N GLU A 93 -4.91 0.37 -33.87
CA GLU A 93 -3.65 0.24 -34.60
C GLU A 93 -2.44 0.52 -33.68
N GLY A 94 -1.43 -0.35 -33.74
CA GLY A 94 -0.25 -0.24 -32.88
C GLY A 94 -0.39 -0.74 -31.45
N GLU A 95 -1.59 -1.15 -31.00
CA GLU A 95 -1.79 -1.72 -29.67
C GLU A 95 -1.69 -3.26 -29.68
N PRO A 96 -1.18 -3.89 -28.60
CA PRO A 96 -1.28 -5.33 -28.42
C PRO A 96 -2.75 -5.77 -28.33
N TYR A 97 -3.05 -6.96 -28.85
CA TYR A 97 -4.41 -7.49 -28.84
C TYR A 97 -4.40 -9.03 -28.77
N TRP A 98 -5.53 -9.56 -28.33
CA TRP A 98 -5.81 -10.99 -28.25
C TRP A 98 -7.13 -11.31 -28.95
N ASP A 99 -7.29 -12.56 -29.36
CA ASP A 99 -8.54 -13.04 -29.93
C ASP A 99 -9.56 -13.28 -28.80
N SER A 100 -10.80 -12.92 -29.05
CA SER A 100 -11.94 -13.23 -28.17
C SER A 100 -13.19 -13.56 -28.94
N LYS A 101 -14.23 -14.05 -28.26
CA LYS A 101 -15.55 -14.33 -28.86
C LYS A 101 -16.26 -13.05 -29.34
N TRP A 102 -15.84 -11.88 -28.86
CA TRP A 102 -16.50 -10.60 -29.12
C TRP A 102 -15.83 -9.81 -30.23
N CYS A 103 -14.54 -9.66 -30.12
CA CYS A 103 -13.68 -9.01 -31.13
C CYS A 103 -12.20 -9.27 -30.84
N LYS A 104 -11.33 -9.03 -31.83
CA LYS A 104 -9.91 -8.87 -31.56
C LYS A 104 -9.71 -7.61 -30.75
N GLY A 105 -9.13 -7.73 -29.56
CA GLY A 105 -9.13 -6.63 -28.63
C GLY A 105 -8.22 -6.82 -27.42
N ARG A 106 -8.45 -6.03 -26.39
CA ARG A 106 -7.70 -6.06 -25.15
C ARG A 106 -8.61 -5.81 -23.94
N PRO A 107 -8.20 -6.28 -22.74
CA PRO A 107 -8.98 -6.08 -21.52
C PRO A 107 -9.14 -4.60 -21.15
N GLY A 108 -10.20 -4.31 -20.42
CA GLY A 108 -10.32 -3.11 -19.61
C GLY A 108 -9.35 -3.18 -18.43
N TRP A 109 -9.00 -2.04 -17.87
CA TRP A 109 -8.01 -1.99 -16.80
C TRP A 109 -8.43 -2.75 -15.52
N HIS A 110 -9.72 -2.68 -15.16
CA HIS A 110 -10.19 -3.20 -13.87
C HIS A 110 -10.28 -4.74 -13.82
N ILE A 111 -10.54 -5.38 -14.96
CA ILE A 111 -10.68 -6.85 -15.02
C ILE A 111 -9.35 -7.57 -14.77
N GLU A 112 -8.24 -6.94 -15.11
CA GLU A 112 -6.90 -7.48 -14.91
C GLU A 112 -6.66 -7.81 -13.43
N CYS A 113 -6.91 -6.85 -12.55
CA CYS A 113 -6.70 -6.98 -11.10
C CYS A 113 -7.68 -7.99 -10.49
N SER A 114 -8.96 -7.96 -10.86
CA SER A 114 -9.95 -8.92 -10.36
C SER A 114 -9.56 -10.37 -10.66
N VAL A 115 -9.08 -10.63 -11.89
CA VAL A 115 -8.68 -11.99 -12.30
C VAL A 115 -7.39 -12.43 -11.63
N MET A 116 -6.38 -11.55 -11.58
CA MET A 116 -5.12 -11.86 -10.91
C MET A 116 -5.33 -12.11 -9.40
N ALA A 117 -6.15 -11.31 -8.74
CA ALA A 117 -6.51 -11.51 -7.34
C ALA A 117 -7.19 -12.88 -7.14
N LYS A 118 -8.21 -13.20 -7.93
CA LYS A 118 -8.91 -14.50 -7.87
C LYS A 118 -7.95 -15.68 -8.07
N LYS A 119 -7.08 -15.61 -9.07
CA LYS A 119 -6.17 -16.71 -9.43
C LYS A 119 -5.14 -17.01 -8.34
N TYR A 120 -4.54 -15.97 -7.75
CA TYR A 120 -3.41 -16.14 -6.83
C TYR A 120 -3.79 -16.09 -5.36
N LEU A 121 -4.90 -15.46 -5.01
CA LEU A 121 -5.32 -15.25 -3.62
C LEU A 121 -6.70 -15.85 -3.31
N GLY A 122 -7.47 -16.23 -4.33
CA GLY A 122 -8.80 -16.80 -4.18
C GLY A 122 -9.93 -15.81 -4.44
N GLU A 123 -11.17 -16.29 -4.32
CA GLU A 123 -12.38 -15.48 -4.61
C GLU A 123 -12.63 -14.37 -3.58
N GLN A 124 -12.16 -14.54 -2.37
CA GLN A 124 -12.15 -13.52 -1.31
C GLN A 124 -10.72 -13.38 -0.81
N ILE A 125 -10.22 -12.15 -0.75
CA ILE A 125 -8.89 -11.84 -0.26
C ILE A 125 -8.96 -11.16 1.12
N ASP A 126 -7.87 -11.23 1.89
CA ASP A 126 -7.87 -10.62 3.22
C ASP A 126 -7.72 -9.10 3.13
N ILE A 127 -6.69 -8.62 2.43
CA ILE A 127 -6.39 -7.19 2.32
C ILE A 127 -6.22 -6.81 0.85
N HIS A 128 -6.92 -5.75 0.42
CA HIS A 128 -6.70 -5.07 -0.85
C HIS A 128 -6.23 -3.64 -0.58
N ALA A 129 -5.14 -3.23 -1.22
CA ALA A 129 -4.53 -1.95 -0.95
C ALA A 129 -4.18 -1.17 -2.22
N GLY A 130 -4.16 0.16 -2.12
CA GLY A 130 -3.76 1.05 -3.22
C GLY A 130 -3.73 2.52 -2.82
N GLY A 131 -3.55 3.42 -3.76
CA GLY A 131 -3.70 4.85 -3.53
C GLY A 131 -5.17 5.25 -3.36
N GLU A 132 -5.43 6.34 -2.66
CA GLU A 132 -6.80 6.84 -2.45
C GLU A 132 -7.52 7.23 -3.77
N ASP A 133 -6.77 7.54 -4.82
CA ASP A 133 -7.28 7.80 -6.16
C ASP A 133 -7.84 6.54 -6.84
N LEU A 134 -7.47 5.35 -6.37
CA LEU A 134 -8.00 4.08 -6.86
C LEU A 134 -9.33 3.69 -6.22
N ILE A 135 -9.72 4.29 -5.09
CA ILE A 135 -11.02 4.00 -4.44
C ILE A 135 -12.14 4.06 -5.47
N PHE A 136 -12.13 5.11 -6.29
CA PHE A 136 -13.09 5.30 -7.36
C PHE A 136 -12.43 5.87 -8.63
N PRO A 137 -12.68 5.25 -9.80
CA PRO A 137 -13.59 4.13 -10.01
C PRO A 137 -12.95 2.74 -9.89
N HIS A 138 -11.61 2.61 -9.77
CA HIS A 138 -10.89 1.35 -10.00
C HIS A 138 -11.30 0.23 -9.04
N HIS A 139 -11.15 0.44 -7.73
CA HIS A 139 -11.47 -0.58 -6.71
C HIS A 139 -12.99 -0.84 -6.61
N GLU A 140 -13.82 0.18 -6.83
CA GLU A 140 -15.26 -0.01 -6.90
C GLU A 140 -15.65 -0.93 -8.07
N ASN A 141 -14.98 -0.78 -9.22
CA ASN A 141 -15.18 -1.63 -10.39
C ASN A 141 -14.65 -3.05 -10.17
N GLU A 142 -13.52 -3.22 -9.45
CA GLU A 142 -13.02 -4.54 -9.07
C GLU A 142 -14.01 -5.27 -8.14
N ILE A 143 -14.59 -4.58 -7.16
CA ILE A 143 -15.65 -5.12 -6.31
C ILE A 143 -16.82 -5.62 -7.15
N ALA A 144 -17.33 -4.76 -8.04
CA ALA A 144 -18.47 -5.09 -8.86
C ALA A 144 -18.20 -6.33 -9.74
N GLN A 145 -17.04 -6.40 -10.40
CA GLN A 145 -16.64 -7.56 -11.21
C GLN A 145 -16.49 -8.83 -10.38
N SER A 146 -15.73 -8.75 -9.29
CA SER A 146 -15.38 -9.93 -8.49
C SER A 146 -16.59 -10.49 -7.76
N GLU A 147 -17.43 -9.64 -7.16
CA GLU A 147 -18.60 -10.09 -6.41
C GLU A 147 -19.73 -10.56 -7.31
N ALA A 148 -19.95 -9.90 -8.44
CA ALA A 148 -20.94 -10.36 -9.42
C ALA A 148 -20.54 -11.71 -10.07
N ALA A 149 -19.23 -11.95 -10.28
CA ALA A 149 -18.76 -13.20 -10.87
C ALA A 149 -18.69 -14.35 -9.86
N ASN A 150 -18.38 -14.07 -8.58
CA ASN A 150 -18.06 -15.10 -7.58
C ASN A 150 -19.17 -15.29 -6.53
N GLY A 151 -20.11 -14.33 -6.39
CA GLY A 151 -21.17 -14.36 -5.38
C GLY A 151 -20.66 -14.24 -3.93
N LYS A 152 -19.45 -13.70 -3.73
CA LYS A 152 -18.79 -13.52 -2.44
C LYS A 152 -18.21 -12.12 -2.34
N GLU A 153 -18.08 -11.60 -1.11
CA GLU A 153 -17.34 -10.38 -0.83
C GLU A 153 -15.91 -10.50 -1.33
N PHE A 154 -15.43 -9.47 -2.02
CA PHE A 154 -14.12 -9.49 -2.68
C PHE A 154 -12.95 -9.37 -1.70
N ALA A 155 -12.98 -8.38 -0.83
CA ALA A 155 -11.91 -8.15 0.15
C ALA A 155 -12.47 -7.83 1.54
N LYS A 156 -11.87 -8.44 2.58
CA LYS A 156 -12.28 -8.19 3.97
C LYS A 156 -11.86 -6.81 4.45
N TYR A 157 -10.65 -6.37 4.07
CA TYR A 157 -10.08 -5.10 4.50
C TYR A 157 -9.55 -4.32 3.31
N TRP A 158 -9.77 -3.01 3.34
CA TRP A 158 -9.32 -2.06 2.32
C TRP A 158 -8.35 -1.06 2.94
N MET A 159 -7.19 -0.90 2.31
CA MET A 159 -6.18 0.06 2.75
C MET A 159 -5.85 1.04 1.62
N HIS A 160 -6.01 2.33 1.90
CA HIS A 160 -5.71 3.37 0.91
C HIS A 160 -4.74 4.39 1.49
N ASN A 161 -3.57 4.52 0.85
CA ASN A 161 -2.62 5.54 1.21
C ASN A 161 -2.98 6.87 0.54
N ALA A 162 -2.80 7.95 1.31
CA ALA A 162 -2.96 9.30 0.81
C ALA A 162 -1.83 9.72 -0.15
N PHE A 163 -1.95 10.90 -0.74
CA PHE A 163 -0.99 11.42 -1.71
C PHE A 163 0.32 11.91 -1.09
N LEU A 164 1.38 11.76 -1.87
CA LEU A 164 2.62 12.48 -1.65
C LEU A 164 2.53 13.86 -2.31
N ASN A 165 2.69 14.89 -1.50
CA ASN A 165 2.80 16.27 -1.95
C ASN A 165 4.27 16.69 -2.02
N ILE A 166 4.59 17.64 -2.88
CA ILE A 166 5.90 18.28 -2.97
C ILE A 166 5.67 19.77 -2.77
N ASP A 167 6.31 20.34 -1.74
CA ASP A 167 6.14 21.72 -1.36
C ASP A 167 4.65 22.15 -1.29
N ASN A 168 3.85 21.32 -0.60
CA ASN A 168 2.40 21.49 -0.41
C ASN A 168 1.56 21.43 -1.70
N LYS A 169 2.11 20.90 -2.80
CA LYS A 169 1.38 20.66 -4.06
C LYS A 169 1.39 19.18 -4.39
N LYS A 170 0.26 18.66 -4.86
CA LYS A 170 0.16 17.27 -5.29
C LYS A 170 1.25 16.97 -6.33
N MET A 171 2.03 15.91 -6.11
CA MET A 171 3.02 15.44 -7.08
C MET A 171 2.32 14.92 -8.33
N SER A 172 2.68 15.45 -9.50
CA SER A 172 2.18 14.94 -10.77
C SER A 172 3.16 15.23 -11.92
N LYS A 173 3.15 14.36 -12.94
CA LYS A 173 3.96 14.57 -14.15
C LYS A 173 3.56 15.84 -14.90
N SER A 174 2.26 16.15 -14.92
CA SER A 174 1.74 17.35 -15.59
C SER A 174 2.13 18.66 -14.90
N ALA A 175 2.34 18.63 -13.58
CA ALA A 175 2.80 19.78 -12.81
C ALA A 175 4.33 19.99 -12.88
N GLY A 176 5.08 19.04 -13.49
CA GLY A 176 6.55 19.14 -13.58
C GLY A 176 7.29 19.00 -12.24
N ASN A 177 6.59 18.61 -11.17
CA ASN A 177 7.14 18.40 -9.83
C ASN A 177 7.30 16.90 -9.49
N PHE A 178 7.36 16.04 -10.50
CA PHE A 178 7.53 14.60 -10.35
C PHE A 178 9.00 14.22 -10.34
N PHE A 179 9.41 13.36 -9.42
CA PHE A 179 10.71 12.69 -9.44
C PHE A 179 10.56 11.21 -9.08
N THR A 180 11.49 10.41 -9.54
CA THR A 180 11.54 8.98 -9.27
C THR A 180 12.33 8.68 -7.99
N VAL A 181 12.12 7.49 -7.42
CA VAL A 181 12.97 6.99 -6.31
C VAL A 181 14.45 6.94 -6.72
N ARG A 182 14.76 6.65 -7.98
CA ARG A 182 16.13 6.65 -8.52
C ARG A 182 16.77 8.03 -8.47
N GLU A 183 16.08 9.06 -8.92
CA GLU A 183 16.56 10.44 -8.86
C GLU A 183 16.74 10.93 -7.42
N ILE A 184 15.83 10.55 -6.52
CA ILE A 184 15.97 10.93 -5.11
C ILE A 184 17.14 10.22 -4.43
N SER A 185 17.48 8.99 -4.85
CA SER A 185 18.61 8.22 -4.32
C SER A 185 19.98 8.83 -4.64
N GLU A 186 20.04 9.75 -5.61
CA GLU A 186 21.27 10.52 -5.90
C GLU A 186 21.55 11.60 -4.87
N LYS A 187 20.54 11.99 -4.08
CA LYS A 187 20.63 13.09 -3.10
C LYS A 187 20.54 12.62 -1.65
N TYR A 188 19.77 11.56 -1.40
CA TYR A 188 19.47 11.07 -0.06
C TYR A 188 19.64 9.55 0.02
N ASP A 189 20.11 9.06 1.17
CA ASP A 189 20.06 7.65 1.47
C ASP A 189 18.60 7.16 1.45
N LEU A 190 18.36 6.04 0.79
CA LEU A 190 17.01 5.48 0.67
C LEU A 190 16.44 4.99 2.00
N GLN A 191 17.28 4.67 2.99
CA GLN A 191 16.83 4.37 4.34
C GLN A 191 16.24 5.61 5.02
N VAL A 192 16.82 6.80 4.78
CA VAL A 192 16.24 8.08 5.23
C VAL A 192 14.89 8.32 4.57
N ILE A 193 14.78 8.05 3.27
CA ILE A 193 13.51 8.19 2.54
C ILE A 193 12.46 7.22 3.08
N ARG A 194 12.82 5.96 3.36
CA ARG A 194 11.93 5.02 4.02
C ARG A 194 11.44 5.54 5.37
N PHE A 195 12.36 5.97 6.21
CA PHE A 195 12.03 6.51 7.53
C PHE A 195 11.14 7.75 7.43
N PHE A 196 11.43 8.65 6.48
CA PHE A 196 10.57 9.80 6.17
C PHE A 196 9.14 9.37 5.83
N MET A 197 8.96 8.36 4.96
CA MET A 197 7.63 7.87 4.58
C MET A 197 6.84 7.30 5.75
N LEU A 198 7.52 6.72 6.76
CA LEU A 198 6.90 6.11 7.93
C LEU A 198 6.56 7.13 9.05
N ASN A 199 7.06 8.36 8.97
CA ASN A 199 6.80 9.41 9.97
C ASN A 199 5.38 9.99 9.93
N ALA A 200 4.57 9.61 8.94
CA ALA A 200 3.16 9.96 8.88
C ALA A 200 2.31 8.69 8.77
N HIS A 201 1.09 8.75 9.31
CA HIS A 201 0.12 7.69 9.07
C HIS A 201 -0.18 7.58 7.57
N TYR A 202 -0.27 6.36 7.02
CA TYR A 202 -0.42 6.15 5.57
C TYR A 202 -1.68 6.80 4.96
N ARG A 203 -2.73 7.03 5.76
CA ARG A 203 -3.96 7.75 5.34
C ARG A 203 -3.80 9.26 5.29
N SER A 204 -2.69 9.80 5.80
CA SER A 204 -2.46 11.25 5.83
C SER A 204 -1.58 11.69 4.67
N PRO A 205 -1.91 12.79 3.98
CA PRO A 205 -1.04 13.33 2.96
C PRO A 205 0.35 13.65 3.52
N LEU A 206 1.39 13.17 2.86
CA LEU A 206 2.77 13.39 3.25
C LEU A 206 3.37 14.50 2.37
N ASN A 207 3.92 15.54 2.97
CA ASN A 207 4.58 16.61 2.23
C ASN A 207 6.09 16.37 2.17
N PHE A 208 6.61 16.16 0.97
CA PHE A 208 8.03 16.02 0.72
C PHE A 208 8.67 17.42 0.57
N SER A 209 9.61 17.72 1.47
CA SER A 209 10.49 18.87 1.37
C SER A 209 11.89 18.50 1.86
N ALA A 210 12.91 19.21 1.38
CA ALA A 210 14.28 18.96 1.82
C ALA A 210 14.45 19.09 3.34
N GLU A 211 13.75 20.05 3.96
CA GLU A 211 13.78 20.27 5.40
C GLU A 211 13.22 19.07 6.19
N LEU A 212 12.09 18.51 5.75
CA LEU A 212 11.46 17.37 6.42
C LEU A 212 12.26 16.06 6.22
N VAL A 213 12.91 15.93 5.07
CA VAL A 213 13.82 14.78 4.83
C VAL A 213 15.06 14.90 5.72
N GLU A 214 15.64 16.09 5.88
CA GLU A 214 16.78 16.30 6.76
C GLU A 214 16.40 16.08 8.24
N ALA A 215 15.23 16.52 8.66
CA ALA A 215 14.69 16.19 9.99
C ALA A 215 14.55 14.68 10.22
N SER A 216 14.09 13.96 9.20
CA SER A 216 13.98 12.49 9.23
C SER A 216 15.35 11.82 9.30
N LYS A 217 16.34 12.32 8.58
CA LYS A 217 17.73 11.86 8.68
C LYS A 217 18.26 11.98 10.10
N ASN A 218 18.13 13.15 10.71
CA ASN A 218 18.54 13.37 12.09
C ASN A 218 17.81 12.46 13.08
N GLY A 219 16.53 12.16 12.82
CA GLY A 219 15.75 11.21 13.60
C GLY A 219 16.30 9.79 13.50
N LEU A 220 16.55 9.31 12.29
CA LEU A 220 17.11 7.98 12.04
C LEU A 220 18.53 7.85 12.66
N GLU A 221 19.40 8.84 12.50
CA GLU A 221 20.74 8.86 13.09
C GLU A 221 20.71 8.71 14.62
N ARG A 222 19.72 9.26 15.32
CA ARG A 222 19.55 9.08 16.76
C ARG A 222 19.28 7.62 17.14
N ILE A 223 18.50 6.89 16.32
CA ILE A 223 18.22 5.46 16.53
C ILE A 223 19.48 4.65 16.30
N LEU A 224 20.17 4.89 15.18
CA LEU A 224 21.42 4.20 14.84
C LEU A 224 22.51 4.45 15.88
N THR A 225 22.66 5.69 16.36
CA THR A 225 23.61 6.04 17.44
C THR A 225 23.32 5.27 18.73
N ALA A 226 22.04 5.02 19.06
CA ALA A 226 21.70 4.22 20.24
C ALA A 226 22.10 2.73 20.06
N VAL A 227 21.98 2.20 18.86
CA VAL A 227 22.47 0.84 18.53
C VAL A 227 23.99 0.78 18.65
N ASP A 228 24.71 1.77 18.10
CA ASP A 228 26.16 1.84 18.16
C ASP A 228 26.65 2.01 19.60
N HIS A 229 25.98 2.81 20.40
CA HIS A 229 26.26 2.94 21.82
C HIS A 229 26.16 1.59 22.56
N LEU A 230 25.08 0.84 22.33
CA LEU A 230 24.90 -0.50 22.91
C LEU A 230 25.99 -1.48 22.41
N ASN A 231 26.37 -1.41 21.12
CA ASN A 231 27.43 -2.19 20.56
C ASN A 231 28.77 -1.91 21.28
N HIS A 232 29.09 -0.63 21.44
CA HIS A 232 30.32 -0.22 22.15
C HIS A 232 30.34 -0.68 23.62
N LEU A 233 29.21 -0.56 24.33
CA LEU A 233 29.09 -1.04 25.70
C LEU A 233 29.23 -2.56 25.84
N LEU A 234 28.95 -3.31 24.79
CA LEU A 234 29.05 -4.77 24.74
C LEU A 234 30.46 -5.26 24.39
N GLU A 235 31.35 -4.40 23.88
CA GLU A 235 32.70 -4.77 23.49
C GLU A 235 33.51 -5.31 24.69
N GLY A 236 34.02 -6.53 24.53
CA GLY A 236 34.89 -7.17 25.56
C GLY A 236 34.18 -7.55 26.86
N LYS A 237 32.84 -7.48 26.91
CA LYS A 237 32.10 -7.92 28.10
C LYS A 237 31.95 -9.44 28.14
N GLU A 238 32.36 -10.01 29.26
CA GLU A 238 31.95 -11.36 29.67
C GLU A 238 30.52 -11.31 30.21
N GLU A 239 29.80 -12.45 30.21
CA GLU A 239 28.41 -12.50 30.68
C GLU A 239 28.35 -12.51 32.23
N PRO A 240 28.25 -11.36 32.90
CA PRO A 240 27.94 -11.33 34.32
C PRO A 240 26.45 -11.59 34.54
N GLU A 241 26.12 -12.10 35.73
CA GLU A 241 24.72 -12.28 36.14
C GLU A 241 23.96 -10.93 36.13
N ILE A 242 22.75 -10.95 35.63
CA ILE A 242 21.83 -9.79 35.62
C ILE A 242 21.47 -9.42 37.07
N THR A 243 21.56 -8.15 37.40
CA THR A 243 21.14 -7.61 38.71
C THR A 243 19.64 -7.48 38.85
N GLU A 244 19.11 -7.44 40.07
CA GLU A 244 17.66 -7.20 40.32
C GLU A 244 17.22 -5.84 39.75
N LYS A 245 18.02 -4.79 39.87
CA LYS A 245 17.76 -3.47 39.27
C LYS A 245 17.63 -3.56 37.75
N GLU A 246 18.47 -4.32 37.07
CA GLU A 246 18.41 -4.50 35.62
C GLU A 246 17.15 -5.29 35.19
N LYS A 247 16.70 -6.25 36.02
CA LYS A 247 15.44 -6.95 35.79
C LYS A 247 14.26 -6.00 35.85
N GLU A 248 14.21 -5.11 36.83
CA GLU A 248 13.18 -4.07 36.97
C GLU A 248 13.21 -3.11 35.76
N LEU A 249 14.42 -2.71 35.31
CA LEU A 249 14.58 -1.87 34.12
C LEU A 249 14.11 -2.57 32.84
N LEU A 250 14.36 -3.88 32.69
CA LEU A 250 13.83 -4.64 31.53
C LEU A 250 12.30 -4.76 31.56
N VAL A 251 11.69 -4.84 32.75
CA VAL A 251 10.22 -4.79 32.88
C VAL A 251 9.71 -3.43 32.42
N SER A 252 10.36 -2.34 32.84
CA SER A 252 9.98 -0.98 32.39
C SER A 252 10.21 -0.80 30.87
N ALA A 253 11.27 -1.35 30.32
CA ALA A 253 11.54 -1.28 28.88
C ALA A 253 10.43 -1.95 28.02
N LYS A 254 9.78 -3.00 28.54
CA LYS A 254 8.67 -3.66 27.82
C LYS A 254 7.45 -2.76 27.61
N GLU A 255 7.27 -1.74 28.45
CA GLU A 255 6.17 -0.77 28.25
C GLU A 255 6.27 -0.04 26.92
N TYR A 256 7.49 0.26 26.45
CA TYR A 256 7.70 0.87 25.13
C TYR A 256 7.39 -0.10 23.98
N GLY A 257 7.64 -1.40 24.21
CA GLY A 257 7.21 -2.44 23.28
C GLY A 257 5.69 -2.51 23.15
N SER A 258 4.99 -2.51 24.29
CA SER A 258 3.53 -2.49 24.27
C SER A 258 2.96 -1.24 23.59
N LYS A 259 3.58 -0.08 23.76
CA LYS A 259 3.19 1.15 23.02
C LYS A 259 3.40 0.99 21.51
N PHE A 260 4.52 0.40 21.10
CA PHE A 260 4.80 0.12 19.70
C PHE A 260 3.74 -0.82 19.10
N GLU A 261 3.47 -1.92 19.77
CA GLU A 261 2.46 -2.90 19.35
C GLU A 261 1.07 -2.27 19.25
N MET A 262 0.64 -1.53 20.27
CA MET A 262 -0.64 -0.82 20.25
C MET A 262 -0.77 0.16 19.10
N ALA A 263 0.30 0.90 18.78
CA ALA A 263 0.31 1.81 17.63
C ALA A 263 0.20 1.06 16.30
N MET A 264 0.89 -0.07 16.15
CA MET A 264 0.81 -0.88 14.95
C MET A 264 -0.53 -1.61 14.80
N GLU A 265 -1.18 -1.96 15.91
CA GLU A 265 -2.53 -2.54 15.95
C GLU A 265 -3.63 -1.49 15.66
N ASP A 266 -3.33 -0.21 15.86
CA ASP A 266 -4.21 0.91 15.50
C ASP A 266 -3.98 1.33 14.04
N ASP A 267 -4.45 0.50 13.11
CA ASP A 267 -4.43 0.74 11.66
C ASP A 267 -3.03 1.05 11.12
N PHE A 268 -2.01 0.34 11.59
CA PHE A 268 -0.61 0.54 11.21
C PHE A 268 -0.11 1.98 11.40
N ASN A 269 -0.38 2.57 12.56
CA ASN A 269 0.06 3.92 12.91
C ASN A 269 1.58 3.96 13.15
N THR A 270 2.33 3.98 12.06
CA THR A 270 3.81 4.00 12.10
C THR A 270 4.37 5.25 12.75
N ALA A 271 3.66 6.37 12.71
CA ALA A 271 4.10 7.62 13.36
C ALA A 271 4.17 7.47 14.88
N ASP A 272 3.13 6.90 15.49
CA ASP A 272 3.12 6.63 16.95
C ASP A 272 4.04 5.47 17.31
N ALA A 273 4.18 4.44 16.45
CA ALA A 273 5.15 3.39 16.63
C ALA A 273 6.60 3.93 16.66
N ILE A 274 6.95 4.84 15.78
CA ILE A 274 8.27 5.54 15.78
C ILE A 274 8.43 6.39 17.06
N SER A 275 7.37 7.02 17.54
CA SER A 275 7.43 7.75 18.81
C SER A 275 7.77 6.82 19.98
N ALA A 276 7.21 5.61 20.03
CA ALA A 276 7.55 4.59 21.03
C ALA A 276 9.01 4.14 20.89
N VAL A 277 9.55 4.00 19.66
CA VAL A 277 10.97 3.71 19.42
C VAL A 277 11.86 4.82 19.97
N PHE A 278 11.52 6.10 19.79
CA PHE A 278 12.28 7.22 20.36
C PHE A 278 12.23 7.26 21.90
N GLU A 279 11.10 6.89 22.49
CA GLU A 279 11.01 6.74 23.95
C GLU A 279 11.92 5.61 24.45
N LEU A 280 11.97 4.47 23.75
CA LEU A 280 12.91 3.38 24.05
C LEU A 280 14.36 3.82 23.88
N VAL A 281 14.72 4.54 22.82
CA VAL A 281 16.06 5.11 22.63
C VAL A 281 16.44 6.02 23.80
N LYS A 282 15.54 6.89 24.23
CA LYS A 282 15.76 7.75 25.41
C LYS A 282 15.98 6.92 26.67
N PHE A 283 15.17 5.89 26.88
CA PHE A 283 15.33 4.96 28.01
C PHE A 283 16.69 4.27 27.99
N ILE A 284 17.11 3.74 26.83
CA ILE A 284 18.42 3.10 26.62
C ILE A 284 19.54 4.07 27.00
N ASN A 285 19.55 5.28 26.43
CA ASN A 285 20.59 6.28 26.69
C ASN A 285 20.65 6.71 28.17
N THR A 286 19.54 6.61 28.89
CA THR A 286 19.49 7.00 30.31
C THR A 286 19.93 5.86 31.25
N ASN A 287 19.71 4.59 30.85
CA ASN A 287 19.83 3.44 31.74
C ASN A 287 20.91 2.43 31.28
N SER A 288 21.76 2.80 30.31
CA SER A 288 22.84 1.94 29.82
C SER A 288 24.19 2.62 30.00
N ASP A 289 25.09 1.94 30.67
CA ASP A 289 26.47 2.38 30.88
C ASP A 289 27.45 1.18 30.97
N GLY A 290 28.74 1.47 31.17
CA GLY A 290 29.78 0.47 31.28
C GLY A 290 29.63 -0.48 32.48
N GLY A 291 28.81 -0.17 33.49
CA GLY A 291 28.55 -1.01 34.67
C GLY A 291 27.45 -2.06 34.46
N ASN A 292 26.68 -1.98 33.37
CA ASN A 292 25.60 -2.92 33.10
C ASN A 292 26.10 -4.31 32.65
N SER A 293 25.31 -5.34 32.93
CA SER A 293 25.56 -6.71 32.48
C SER A 293 25.42 -6.84 30.96
N ALA A 294 26.18 -7.74 30.34
CA ALA A 294 26.06 -8.02 28.93
C ALA A 294 24.64 -8.49 28.56
N PHE A 295 24.04 -9.33 29.42
CA PHE A 295 22.67 -9.82 29.23
C PHE A 295 21.65 -8.68 29.13
N TYR A 296 21.70 -7.69 30.04
CA TYR A 296 20.81 -6.53 30.04
C TYR A 296 20.96 -5.72 28.75
N LEU A 297 22.18 -5.38 28.37
CA LEU A 297 22.47 -4.60 27.17
C LEU A 297 22.03 -5.32 25.88
N GLN A 298 22.26 -6.65 25.79
CA GLN A 298 21.81 -7.47 24.66
C GLN A 298 20.29 -7.49 24.54
N LYS A 299 19.56 -7.56 25.68
CA LYS A 299 18.09 -7.51 25.65
C LYS A 299 17.56 -6.18 25.16
N LEU A 300 18.09 -5.06 25.60
CA LEU A 300 17.73 -3.74 25.10
C LEU A 300 18.02 -3.58 23.62
N LYS A 301 19.22 -4.01 23.17
CA LYS A 301 19.60 -4.01 21.77
C LYS A 301 18.66 -4.85 20.91
N ALA A 302 18.35 -6.07 21.35
CA ALA A 302 17.46 -6.97 20.62
C ALA A 302 16.05 -6.38 20.48
N MET A 303 15.52 -5.74 21.54
CA MET A 303 14.24 -5.06 21.50
C MET A 303 14.24 -3.90 20.50
N LEU A 304 15.24 -3.03 20.51
CA LEU A 304 15.34 -1.91 19.58
C LEU A 304 15.45 -2.40 18.13
N LEU A 305 16.33 -3.39 17.87
CA LEU A 305 16.50 -3.95 16.53
C LEU A 305 15.24 -4.66 16.01
N GLN A 306 14.47 -5.31 16.91
CA GLN A 306 13.20 -5.93 16.51
C GLN A 306 12.21 -4.89 15.95
N TYR A 307 12.09 -3.73 16.57
CA TYR A 307 11.19 -2.68 16.08
C TYR A 307 11.72 -2.01 14.83
N CYS A 308 13.04 -1.83 14.73
CA CYS A 308 13.67 -1.36 13.50
C CYS A 308 13.44 -2.33 12.34
N ASP A 309 13.54 -3.65 12.54
CA ASP A 309 13.29 -4.67 11.51
C ASP A 309 11.84 -4.68 11.04
N ILE A 310 10.87 -4.54 11.95
CA ILE A 310 9.43 -4.43 11.61
C ILE A 310 9.18 -3.21 10.72
N LEU A 311 9.79 -2.07 11.05
CA LEU A 311 9.70 -0.85 10.25
C LEU A 311 10.58 -0.91 8.99
N GLY A 312 11.57 -1.79 8.95
CA GLY A 312 12.54 -1.93 7.87
C GLY A 312 13.55 -0.79 7.79
N ILE A 313 13.94 -0.26 8.92
CA ILE A 313 14.92 0.83 9.08
C ILE A 313 16.19 0.36 9.77
#